data_ddf5aa9247dad710e6749923463e49f3
#
_entry.id   ddf5aa9247dad710e6749923463e49f3
#
_cell.length_a   1.000
_cell.length_b   1.000
_cell.length_c   1.000
_cell.angle_alpha   90.00
_cell.angle_beta   90.00
_cell.angle_gamma   90.00
#
_symmetry.space_group_name_H-M   'P 1'
#
loop_
_entity.id
_entity.type
_entity.pdbx_description
1 polymer ?
#
loop_
_entity_poly.entity_id
_entity_poly.type
_entity_poly.pdbx_seq_one_letter_code
_entity_poly.pdbx_strand_id
1 'polypeptide(L)'
;FEFYTKNNYQFIDPVLITASYRVTPFPWDENIMISSGLKMPKIFDMAKNYNVINGYTFVLHDHYHNLVVLSMIIDDTCDDDIEALITDKKNELQMLLLTTHEKLLTLYQEFSTASNLEKTAPKELFSERENEILYWASMGKSYQEIALILGIKLTTVKYHIGNAVKKLGVTNAKHAIRLGIELNLIRPVFPTTE
;
A
#
# COMPACT_ATOMS: atom_id res chain seq x y z
N PHE A 1 -6.30 3.40 -14.62
CA PHE A 1 -5.28 2.61 -13.89
C PHE A 1 -3.89 3.22 -14.01
N GLU A 2 -3.41 3.61 -15.20
CA GLU A 2 -2.10 4.25 -15.38
C GLU A 2 -1.89 5.50 -14.51
N PHE A 3 -2.90 6.34 -14.40
CA PHE A 3 -2.85 7.53 -13.55
C PHE A 3 -2.71 7.19 -12.07
N TYR A 4 -3.40 6.15 -11.60
CA TYR A 4 -3.35 5.65 -10.23
C TYR A 4 -1.94 5.14 -9.88
N THR A 5 -1.36 4.30 -10.72
CA THR A 5 0.00 3.76 -10.52
C THR A 5 1.09 4.81 -10.69
N LYS A 6 0.93 5.74 -11.65
CA LYS A 6 1.88 6.83 -11.90
C LYS A 6 2.03 7.77 -10.69
N ASN A 7 0.92 8.00 -9.97
CA ASN A 7 0.90 8.86 -8.78
C ASN A 7 1.13 8.08 -7.48
N ASN A 8 1.41 6.79 -7.54
CA ASN A 8 1.63 5.90 -6.39
C ASN A 8 0.45 5.88 -5.40
N TYR A 9 -0.78 6.02 -5.89
CA TYR A 9 -1.99 6.04 -5.04
C TYR A 9 -2.22 4.71 -4.31
N GLN A 10 -1.68 3.59 -4.80
CA GLN A 10 -1.73 2.30 -4.13
C GLN A 10 -1.17 2.34 -2.69
N PHE A 11 -0.29 3.29 -2.37
CA PHE A 11 0.28 3.42 -1.03
C PHE A 11 -0.54 4.29 -0.07
N ILE A 12 -1.50 5.04 -0.61
CA ILE A 12 -2.36 5.95 0.18
C ILE A 12 -3.85 5.67 -0.03
N ASP A 13 -4.19 4.62 -0.75
CA ASP A 13 -5.57 4.18 -0.98
C ASP A 13 -6.16 3.66 0.33
N PRO A 14 -7.22 4.28 0.87
CA PRO A 14 -7.80 3.89 2.14
C PRO A 14 -8.42 2.48 2.11
N VAL A 15 -8.85 1.99 0.94
CA VAL A 15 -9.35 0.63 0.78
C VAL A 15 -8.20 -0.37 0.94
N LEU A 16 -7.05 -0.14 0.29
CA LEU A 16 -5.87 -1.00 0.41
C LEU A 16 -5.26 -0.92 1.81
N ILE A 17 -5.20 0.28 2.40
CA ILE A 17 -4.74 0.46 3.78
C ILE A 17 -5.65 -0.32 4.74
N THR A 18 -6.97 -0.22 4.61
CA THR A 18 -7.90 -0.99 5.45
C THR A 18 -7.75 -2.49 5.23
N ALA A 19 -7.57 -2.94 3.99
CA ALA A 19 -7.36 -4.33 3.64
C ALA A 19 -6.08 -4.91 4.28
N SER A 20 -5.01 -4.10 4.42
CA SER A 20 -3.74 -4.56 5.02
C SER A 20 -3.88 -4.95 6.49
N TYR A 21 -4.91 -4.47 7.20
CA TYR A 21 -5.19 -4.80 8.60
C TYR A 21 -6.38 -5.77 8.77
N ARG A 22 -6.94 -6.28 7.67
CA ARG A 22 -8.09 -7.19 7.69
C ARG A 22 -7.77 -8.52 7.02
N VAL A 23 -8.46 -9.56 7.46
CA VAL A 23 -8.47 -10.87 6.81
C VAL A 23 -9.87 -11.24 6.28
N THR A 24 -10.89 -10.45 6.65
CA THR A 24 -12.28 -10.67 6.23
C THR A 24 -12.67 -9.62 5.20
N PRO A 25 -13.52 -9.98 4.23
CA PRO A 25 -14.09 -9.03 3.30
C PRO A 25 -14.87 -7.91 3.98
N PHE A 26 -14.93 -6.74 3.36
CA PHE A 26 -15.61 -5.57 3.93
C PHE A 26 -16.20 -4.66 2.85
N PRO A 27 -17.34 -4.02 3.13
CA PRO A 27 -17.87 -2.94 2.32
C PRO A 27 -17.07 -1.65 2.56
N TRP A 28 -17.05 -0.76 1.60
CA TRP A 28 -16.46 0.56 1.71
C TRP A 28 -17.21 1.60 0.90
N ASP A 29 -17.17 2.84 1.37
CA ASP A 29 -17.68 4.02 0.70
C ASP A 29 -16.66 5.17 0.77
N GLU A 30 -17.01 6.32 0.24
CA GLU A 30 -16.18 7.53 0.26
C GLU A 30 -15.85 8.05 1.67
N ASN A 31 -16.56 7.57 2.70
CA ASN A 31 -16.36 7.94 4.10
C ASN A 31 -15.44 6.97 4.85
N ILE A 32 -14.90 5.95 4.17
CA ILE A 32 -13.99 4.98 4.79
C ILE A 32 -12.87 5.70 5.54
N MET A 33 -12.69 5.37 6.80
CA MET A 33 -11.64 5.90 7.65
C MET A 33 -10.61 4.83 7.92
N ILE A 34 -9.34 5.19 7.73
CA ILE A 34 -8.24 4.35 8.20
C ILE A 34 -8.22 4.35 9.74
N SER A 35 -7.65 3.29 10.31
CA SER A 35 -7.57 3.04 11.77
C SER A 35 -7.05 4.22 12.61
N SER A 36 -6.34 5.15 11.99
CA SER A 36 -5.83 6.38 12.63
C SER A 36 -6.82 7.55 12.65
N GLY A 37 -8.07 7.36 12.17
CA GLY A 37 -9.05 8.44 12.04
C GLY A 37 -8.75 9.44 10.92
N LEU A 38 -7.79 9.12 10.05
CA LEU A 38 -7.45 9.94 8.88
C LEU A 38 -8.40 9.63 7.73
N LYS A 39 -9.01 10.67 7.16
CA LYS A 39 -9.68 10.61 5.87
C LYS A 39 -8.68 10.95 4.76
N MET A 40 -8.76 10.23 3.65
CA MET A 40 -7.96 10.49 2.44
C MET A 40 -8.87 10.94 1.29
N PRO A 41 -9.51 12.13 1.38
CA PRO A 41 -10.58 12.55 0.47
C PRO A 41 -10.10 12.66 -0.98
N LYS A 42 -8.83 12.99 -1.23
CA LYS A 42 -8.31 13.24 -2.58
C LYS A 42 -8.47 12.06 -3.55
N ILE A 43 -8.42 10.83 -3.08
CA ILE A 43 -8.57 9.65 -3.94
C ILE A 43 -10.01 9.53 -4.40
N PHE A 44 -10.97 9.65 -3.47
CA PHE A 44 -12.39 9.57 -3.79
C PHE A 44 -12.88 10.76 -4.61
N ASP A 45 -12.38 11.98 -4.36
CA ASP A 45 -12.71 13.15 -5.18
C ASP A 45 -12.36 12.94 -6.67
N MET A 46 -11.28 12.22 -6.93
CA MET A 46 -10.90 11.85 -8.29
C MET A 46 -11.67 10.63 -8.80
N ALA A 47 -11.90 9.65 -7.95
CA ALA A 47 -12.60 8.40 -8.28
C ALA A 47 -14.09 8.65 -8.60
N LYS A 48 -14.71 9.68 -8.00
CA LYS A 48 -16.08 10.14 -8.32
C LYS A 48 -16.31 10.41 -9.80
N ASN A 49 -15.30 10.93 -10.50
CA ASN A 49 -15.40 11.17 -11.94
C ASN A 49 -15.56 9.87 -12.77
N TYR A 50 -15.32 8.72 -12.13
CA TYR A 50 -15.44 7.37 -12.72
C TYR A 50 -16.51 6.52 -12.02
N ASN A 51 -17.40 7.13 -11.23
CA ASN A 51 -18.42 6.45 -10.41
C ASN A 51 -17.84 5.41 -9.43
N VAL A 52 -16.59 5.58 -8.98
CA VAL A 52 -15.96 4.71 -7.98
C VAL A 52 -16.13 5.36 -6.60
N ILE A 53 -17.31 5.16 -6.00
CA ILE A 53 -17.69 5.81 -4.73
C ILE A 53 -17.97 4.82 -3.60
N ASN A 54 -18.36 3.60 -3.94
CA ASN A 54 -18.64 2.53 -3.00
C ASN A 54 -18.26 1.17 -3.59
N GLY A 55 -18.14 0.18 -2.74
CA GLY A 55 -17.81 -1.16 -3.19
C GLY A 55 -17.60 -2.16 -2.06
N TYR A 56 -17.16 -3.33 -2.44
CA TYR A 56 -16.88 -4.43 -1.53
C TYR A 56 -15.52 -5.05 -1.85
N THR A 57 -14.67 -5.26 -0.87
CA THR A 57 -13.32 -5.77 -1.05
C THR A 57 -13.10 -7.07 -0.29
N PHE A 58 -12.63 -8.09 -1.01
CA PHE A 58 -12.15 -9.36 -0.49
C PHE A 58 -10.65 -9.30 -0.30
N VAL A 59 -10.14 -9.93 0.75
CA VAL A 59 -8.75 -9.80 1.20
C VAL A 59 -8.08 -11.16 1.25
N LEU A 60 -6.83 -11.20 0.83
CA LEU A 60 -5.93 -12.35 0.98
C LEU A 60 -4.53 -11.84 1.32
N HIS A 61 -3.93 -12.38 2.35
CA HIS A 61 -2.50 -12.24 2.65
C HIS A 61 -1.80 -13.56 2.31
N ASP A 62 -0.85 -13.53 1.40
CA ASP A 62 -0.11 -14.72 1.04
C ASP A 62 1.11 -14.95 1.95
N HIS A 63 1.77 -16.10 1.78
CA HIS A 63 2.94 -16.48 2.56
C HIS A 63 4.21 -15.68 2.23
N TYR A 64 4.19 -14.86 1.18
CA TYR A 64 5.24 -13.89 0.84
C TYR A 64 4.95 -12.50 1.43
N HIS A 65 3.93 -12.37 2.27
CA HIS A 65 3.44 -11.11 2.83
C HIS A 65 2.88 -10.13 1.78
N ASN A 66 2.45 -10.63 0.62
CA ASN A 66 1.74 -9.80 -0.33
C ASN A 66 0.28 -9.64 0.09
N LEU A 67 -0.23 -8.42 -0.05
CA LEU A 67 -1.66 -8.13 0.02
C LEU A 67 -2.27 -8.32 -1.37
N VAL A 68 -3.26 -9.16 -1.45
CA VAL A 68 -4.03 -9.40 -2.67
C VAL A 68 -5.50 -9.07 -2.39
N VAL A 69 -6.11 -8.31 -3.26
CA VAL A 69 -7.50 -7.89 -3.09
C VAL A 69 -8.30 -8.13 -4.37
N LEU A 70 -9.56 -8.50 -4.18
CA LEU A 70 -10.60 -8.47 -5.20
C LEU A 70 -11.61 -7.40 -4.76
N SER A 71 -11.59 -6.25 -5.44
CA SER A 71 -12.51 -5.15 -5.17
C SER A 71 -13.57 -5.08 -6.26
N MET A 72 -14.82 -5.04 -5.83
CA MET A 72 -15.98 -4.82 -6.69
C MET A 72 -16.51 -3.43 -6.43
N ILE A 73 -16.75 -2.68 -7.49
CA ILE A 73 -17.40 -1.38 -7.45
C ILE A 73 -18.90 -1.65 -7.55
N ILE A 74 -19.68 -1.03 -6.68
CA ILE A 74 -21.13 -1.10 -6.69
C ILE A 74 -21.64 0.14 -7.42
N ASP A 75 -22.40 -0.05 -8.47
CA ASP A 75 -23.03 1.04 -9.22
C ASP A 75 -24.43 1.29 -8.65
N ASP A 76 -24.68 2.50 -8.20
CA ASP A 76 -25.98 2.93 -7.61
C ASP A 76 -27.14 2.93 -8.65
N THR A 77 -26.83 2.68 -9.93
CA THR A 77 -27.85 2.56 -10.99
C THR A 77 -28.50 1.18 -11.07
N CYS A 78 -28.01 0.21 -10.31
CA CYS A 78 -28.60 -1.13 -10.25
C CYS A 78 -29.79 -1.15 -9.27
N ASP A 79 -30.96 -1.58 -9.76
CA ASP A 79 -32.19 -1.75 -8.93
C ASP A 79 -32.13 -2.96 -7.98
N ASP A 80 -31.15 -3.85 -8.14
CA ASP A 80 -30.98 -5.04 -7.30
C ASP A 80 -30.18 -4.73 -6.04
N ASP A 81 -30.49 -5.40 -4.94
CA ASP A 81 -29.71 -5.36 -3.72
C ASP A 81 -28.38 -6.11 -3.90
N ILE A 82 -27.42 -5.42 -4.53
CA ILE A 82 -26.09 -5.97 -4.85
C ILE A 82 -25.34 -6.36 -3.58
N GLU A 83 -25.53 -5.64 -2.48
CA GLU A 83 -24.88 -5.98 -1.22
C GLU A 83 -25.37 -7.31 -0.68
N ALA A 84 -26.68 -7.58 -0.78
CA ALA A 84 -27.25 -8.88 -0.41
C ALA A 84 -26.72 -10.00 -1.32
N LEU A 85 -26.61 -9.76 -2.63
CA LEU A 85 -26.04 -10.71 -3.58
C LEU A 85 -24.56 -11.02 -3.27
N ILE A 86 -23.74 -10.00 -3.01
CA ILE A 86 -22.35 -10.18 -2.62
C ILE A 86 -22.26 -10.97 -1.32
N THR A 87 -23.14 -10.71 -0.37
CA THR A 87 -23.17 -11.41 0.91
C THR A 87 -23.55 -12.89 0.72
N ASP A 88 -24.50 -13.19 -0.14
CA ASP A 88 -24.89 -14.58 -0.50
C ASP A 88 -23.73 -15.32 -1.17
N LYS A 89 -23.02 -14.65 -2.09
CA LYS A 89 -21.90 -15.21 -2.87
C LYS A 89 -20.53 -15.05 -2.22
N LYS A 90 -20.48 -14.60 -0.98
CA LYS A 90 -19.23 -14.25 -0.28
C LYS A 90 -18.16 -15.33 -0.31
N ASN A 91 -18.58 -16.59 -0.07
CA ASN A 91 -17.64 -17.72 -0.06
C ASN A 91 -17.11 -18.07 -1.44
N GLU A 92 -17.96 -17.96 -2.47
CA GLU A 92 -17.58 -18.21 -3.86
C GLU A 92 -16.59 -17.13 -4.34
N LEU A 93 -16.85 -15.87 -4.01
CA LEU A 93 -15.99 -14.75 -4.36
C LEU A 93 -14.63 -14.80 -3.62
N GLN A 94 -14.62 -15.19 -2.35
CA GLN A 94 -13.37 -15.42 -1.62
C GLN A 94 -12.57 -16.57 -2.25
N MET A 95 -13.22 -17.66 -2.63
CA MET A 95 -12.56 -18.78 -3.31
C MET A 95 -12.04 -18.38 -4.69
N LEU A 96 -12.78 -17.54 -5.42
CA LEU A 96 -12.32 -16.97 -6.69
C LEU A 96 -11.02 -16.19 -6.52
N LEU A 97 -10.93 -15.34 -5.48
CA LEU A 97 -9.69 -14.62 -5.16
C LEU A 97 -8.52 -15.56 -4.91
N LEU A 98 -8.73 -16.58 -4.07
CA LEU A 98 -7.70 -17.56 -3.72
C LEU A 98 -7.18 -18.32 -4.94
N THR A 99 -8.10 -18.90 -5.73
CA THR A 99 -7.73 -19.71 -6.91
C THR A 99 -7.10 -18.89 -8.02
N THR A 100 -7.56 -17.64 -8.21
CA THR A 100 -6.96 -16.72 -9.18
C THR A 100 -5.55 -16.34 -8.77
N HIS A 101 -5.31 -16.04 -7.49
CA HIS A 101 -3.97 -15.71 -6.99
C HIS A 101 -3.02 -16.89 -7.14
N GLU A 102 -3.43 -18.11 -6.75
CA GLU A 102 -2.63 -19.33 -6.93
C GLU A 102 -2.24 -19.55 -8.40
N LYS A 103 -3.20 -19.38 -9.31
CA LYS A 103 -2.93 -19.50 -10.75
C LYS A 103 -1.96 -18.44 -11.26
N LEU A 104 -2.08 -17.20 -10.78
CA LEU A 104 -1.14 -16.11 -11.11
C LEU A 104 0.27 -16.44 -10.64
N LEU A 105 0.43 -16.92 -9.40
CA LEU A 105 1.75 -17.32 -8.88
C LEU A 105 2.38 -18.42 -9.74
N THR A 106 1.60 -19.43 -10.13
CA THR A 106 2.07 -20.51 -11.01
C THR A 106 2.54 -19.97 -12.35
N LEU A 107 1.76 -19.09 -12.98
CA LEU A 107 2.12 -18.48 -14.26
C LEU A 107 3.39 -17.61 -14.13
N TYR A 108 3.53 -16.82 -13.06
CA TYR A 108 4.74 -16.05 -12.81
C TYR A 108 5.98 -16.93 -12.66
N GLN A 109 5.87 -18.07 -11.99
CA GLN A 109 6.97 -19.04 -11.86
C GLN A 109 7.35 -19.66 -13.21
N GLU A 110 6.36 -20.04 -14.01
CA GLU A 110 6.57 -20.58 -15.35
C GLU A 110 7.26 -19.56 -16.28
N PHE A 111 6.81 -18.30 -16.27
CA PHE A 111 7.44 -17.21 -17.04
C PHE A 111 8.83 -16.87 -16.56
N SER A 112 9.08 -16.88 -15.25
CA SER A 112 10.40 -16.58 -14.68
C SER A 112 11.44 -17.66 -14.99
N THR A 113 11.01 -18.91 -15.14
CA THR A 113 11.88 -20.02 -15.56
C THR A 113 12.13 -20.02 -17.06
N ALA A 114 11.18 -19.56 -17.88
CA ALA A 114 11.31 -19.49 -19.34
C ALA A 114 12.07 -18.25 -19.83
N SER A 115 12.02 -17.16 -19.09
CA SER A 115 12.73 -15.94 -19.37
C SER A 115 13.71 -15.67 -18.21
N ASN A 116 15.01 -15.55 -18.46
CA ASN A 116 16.01 -15.05 -17.50
C ASN A 116 15.74 -13.57 -17.10
N LEU A 117 14.47 -13.24 -16.88
CA LEU A 117 14.08 -11.91 -16.43
C LEU A 117 14.43 -11.78 -14.95
N GLU A 118 15.40 -10.91 -14.68
CA GLU A 118 15.69 -10.42 -13.34
C GLU A 118 14.38 -10.13 -12.60
N LYS A 119 14.28 -10.67 -11.37
CA LYS A 119 13.19 -10.37 -10.47
C LYS A 119 13.05 -8.86 -10.34
N THR A 120 12.09 -8.26 -11.03
CA THR A 120 11.72 -6.88 -10.75
C THR A 120 11.13 -6.88 -9.35
N ALA A 121 11.94 -6.48 -8.38
CA ALA A 121 11.48 -6.25 -7.01
C ALA A 121 10.27 -5.30 -7.06
N PRO A 122 9.26 -5.49 -6.19
CA PRO A 122 8.11 -4.58 -6.13
C PRO A 122 8.62 -3.15 -6.03
N LYS A 123 8.04 -2.26 -6.83
CA LYS A 123 8.44 -0.86 -6.89
C LYS A 123 8.23 -0.22 -5.51
N GLU A 124 9.32 0.02 -4.83
CA GLU A 124 9.33 0.59 -3.50
C GLU A 124 8.99 2.09 -3.57
N LEU A 125 8.18 2.56 -2.61
CA LEU A 125 7.85 3.99 -2.52
C LEU A 125 9.10 4.81 -2.19
N PHE A 126 9.93 4.30 -1.29
CA PHE A 126 11.17 4.94 -0.87
C PHE A 126 12.36 4.35 -1.61
N SER A 127 13.33 5.19 -1.98
CA SER A 127 14.64 4.71 -2.38
C SER A 127 15.34 4.05 -1.18
N GLU A 128 16.33 3.20 -1.42
CA GLU A 128 17.12 2.57 -0.35
C GLU A 128 17.61 3.60 0.67
N ARG A 129 18.11 4.76 0.20
CA ARG A 129 18.63 5.81 1.05
C ARG A 129 17.54 6.54 1.84
N GLU A 130 16.37 6.74 1.27
CA GLU A 130 15.22 7.27 1.99
C GLU A 130 14.74 6.29 3.06
N ASN A 131 14.70 5.00 2.74
CA ASN A 131 14.34 3.94 3.69
C ASN A 131 15.31 3.88 4.87
N GLU A 132 16.62 3.88 4.64
CA GLU A 132 17.64 3.89 5.70
C GLU A 132 17.44 5.05 6.66
N ILE A 133 17.26 6.26 6.13
CA ILE A 133 17.08 7.47 6.92
C ILE A 133 15.77 7.42 7.73
N LEU A 134 14.68 6.98 7.10
CA LEU A 134 13.39 6.82 7.77
C LEU A 134 13.45 5.74 8.85
N TYR A 135 14.14 4.63 8.60
CA TYR A 135 14.35 3.56 9.57
C TYR A 135 15.04 4.08 10.83
N TRP A 136 16.19 4.74 10.69
CA TRP A 136 16.89 5.31 11.85
C TRP A 136 16.09 6.40 12.56
N ALA A 137 15.33 7.21 11.82
CA ALA A 137 14.43 8.19 12.39
C ALA A 137 13.28 7.53 13.16
N SER A 138 12.75 6.41 12.68
CA SER A 138 11.71 5.63 13.36
C SER A 138 12.22 4.98 14.66
N MET A 139 13.53 4.70 14.72
CA MET A 139 14.22 4.20 15.92
C MET A 139 14.57 5.32 16.91
N GLY A 140 14.09 6.54 16.67
CA GLY A 140 14.29 7.68 17.57
C GLY A 140 15.61 8.43 17.40
N LYS A 141 16.41 8.13 16.35
CA LYS A 141 17.67 8.83 16.09
C LYS A 141 17.42 10.25 15.61
N SER A 142 18.18 11.21 16.13
CA SER A 142 18.20 12.57 15.62
C SER A 142 18.85 12.64 14.23
N TYR A 143 18.56 13.67 13.46
CA TYR A 143 19.15 13.83 12.12
C TYR A 143 20.68 13.94 12.14
N GLN A 144 21.26 14.45 13.24
CA GLN A 144 22.71 14.49 13.44
C GLN A 144 23.29 13.11 13.65
N GLU A 145 22.66 12.27 14.50
CA GLU A 145 23.06 10.86 14.67
C GLU A 145 22.92 10.07 13.39
N ILE A 146 21.82 10.26 12.64
CA ILE A 146 21.61 9.61 11.33
C ILE A 146 22.73 10.01 10.35
N ALA A 147 23.09 11.28 10.31
CA ALA A 147 24.17 11.77 9.47
C ALA A 147 25.51 11.08 9.79
N LEU A 148 25.80 10.88 11.08
CA LEU A 148 26.99 10.17 11.56
C LEU A 148 26.95 8.68 11.22
N ILE A 149 25.81 8.01 11.51
CA ILE A 149 25.63 6.56 11.23
C ILE A 149 25.84 6.25 9.75
N LEU A 150 25.28 7.11 8.88
CA LEU A 150 25.27 6.89 7.44
C LEU A 150 26.45 7.54 6.69
N GLY A 151 27.35 8.24 7.41
CA GLY A 151 28.51 8.91 6.82
C GLY A 151 28.15 10.04 5.84
N ILE A 152 27.04 10.76 6.07
CA ILE A 152 26.53 11.81 5.16
C ILE A 152 26.33 13.15 5.89
N LYS A 153 26.12 14.21 5.11
CA LYS A 153 25.85 15.54 5.66
C LYS A 153 24.43 15.63 6.25
N LEU A 154 24.25 16.40 7.31
CA LEU A 154 22.95 16.70 7.90
C LEU A 154 21.95 17.26 6.87
N THR A 155 22.43 18.07 5.93
CA THR A 155 21.61 18.61 4.83
C THR A 155 21.05 17.53 3.92
N THR A 156 21.82 16.46 3.70
CA THR A 156 21.40 15.29 2.90
C THR A 156 20.31 14.50 3.62
N VAL A 157 20.44 14.32 4.96
CA VAL A 157 19.36 13.69 5.75
C VAL A 157 18.06 14.48 5.64
N LYS A 158 18.12 15.81 5.83
CA LYS A 158 16.93 16.69 5.70
C LYS A 158 16.32 16.64 4.31
N TYR A 159 17.13 16.56 3.27
CA TYR A 159 16.68 16.44 1.87
C TYR A 159 15.86 15.15 1.67
N HIS A 160 16.38 14.00 2.09
CA HIS A 160 15.67 12.72 1.94
C HIS A 160 14.40 12.65 2.79
N ILE A 161 14.40 13.18 4.01
CA ILE A 161 13.17 13.31 4.81
C ILE A 161 12.14 14.18 4.08
N GLY A 162 12.56 15.30 3.50
CA GLY A 162 11.68 16.17 2.71
C GLY A 162 11.06 15.46 1.49
N ASN A 163 11.82 14.60 0.83
CA ASN A 163 11.32 13.78 -0.27
C ASN A 163 10.28 12.76 0.20
N ALA A 164 10.55 12.08 1.33
CA ALA A 164 9.60 11.14 1.91
C ALA A 164 8.27 11.83 2.31
N VAL A 165 8.34 13.02 2.91
CA VAL A 165 7.16 13.85 3.22
C VAL A 165 6.33 14.13 1.97
N LYS A 166 6.99 14.52 0.86
CA LYS A 166 6.33 14.78 -0.43
C LYS A 166 5.70 13.52 -1.03
N LYS A 167 6.42 12.40 -1.01
CA LYS A 167 5.95 11.12 -1.55
C LYS A 167 4.71 10.59 -0.83
N LEU A 168 4.66 10.75 0.50
CA LEU A 168 3.51 10.37 1.33
C LEU A 168 2.37 11.41 1.30
N GLY A 169 2.59 12.59 0.73
CA GLY A 169 1.59 13.65 0.71
C GLY A 169 1.24 14.23 2.09
N VAL A 170 2.12 14.07 3.07
CA VAL A 170 1.91 14.55 4.44
C VAL A 170 2.59 15.91 4.68
N THR A 171 2.29 16.55 5.84
CA THR A 171 2.72 17.94 6.11
C THR A 171 4.07 18.06 6.81
N ASN A 172 4.53 17.02 7.50
CA ASN A 172 5.76 17.07 8.28
C ASN A 172 6.43 15.69 8.44
N ALA A 173 7.70 15.69 8.86
CA ALA A 173 8.52 14.50 9.01
C ALA A 173 7.98 13.51 10.06
N LYS A 174 7.46 14.00 11.19
CA LYS A 174 6.90 13.11 12.24
C LYS A 174 5.71 12.32 11.71
N HIS A 175 4.86 12.97 10.92
CA HIS A 175 3.72 12.32 10.28
C HIS A 175 4.19 11.33 9.20
N ALA A 176 5.21 11.66 8.41
CA ALA A 176 5.80 10.75 7.42
C ALA A 176 6.36 9.49 8.08
N ILE A 177 7.11 9.63 9.18
CA ILE A 177 7.69 8.49 9.91
C ILE A 177 6.57 7.62 10.49
N ARG A 178 5.59 8.22 11.18
CA ARG A 178 4.46 7.50 11.75
C ARG A 178 3.70 6.71 10.68
N LEU A 179 3.31 7.36 9.60
CA LEU A 179 2.58 6.74 8.51
C LEU A 179 3.41 5.65 7.83
N GLY A 180 4.72 5.90 7.65
CA GLY A 180 5.65 4.91 7.09
C GLY A 180 5.74 3.63 7.93
N ILE A 181 5.65 3.74 9.27
CA ILE A 181 5.59 2.58 10.16
C ILE A 181 4.22 1.91 10.05
N GLU A 182 3.13 2.66 10.19
CA GLU A 182 1.76 2.15 10.18
C GLU A 182 1.43 1.37 8.89
N LEU A 183 1.96 1.83 7.76
CA LEU A 183 1.75 1.21 6.45
C LEU A 183 2.82 0.16 6.07
N ASN A 184 3.73 -0.19 6.99
CA ASN A 184 4.85 -1.11 6.74
C ASN A 184 5.71 -0.71 5.51
N LEU A 185 5.83 0.58 5.23
CA LEU A 185 6.62 1.11 4.12
C LEU A 185 8.10 1.27 4.48
N ILE A 186 8.43 1.32 5.78
CA ILE A 186 9.79 1.41 6.29
C ILE A 186 10.28 0.01 6.61
N ARG A 187 11.36 -0.42 5.95
CA ARG A 187 11.95 -1.74 6.13
C ARG A 187 13.13 -1.70 7.09
N PRO A 188 13.31 -2.75 7.90
CA PRO A 188 14.49 -2.89 8.74
C PRO A 188 15.78 -2.82 7.91
N VAL A 189 16.75 -2.08 8.42
CA VAL A 189 18.11 -2.01 7.86
C VAL A 189 19.00 -2.86 8.76
N PHE A 190 19.56 -3.91 8.19
CA PHE A 190 20.55 -4.73 8.88
C PHE A 190 21.94 -4.14 8.61
N PRO A 191 22.74 -3.87 9.67
CA PRO A 191 24.13 -3.48 9.45
C PRO A 191 24.83 -4.59 8.69
N THR A 192 25.39 -4.26 7.53
CA THR A 192 26.35 -5.14 6.85
C THR A 192 27.55 -5.28 7.77
N THR A 193 27.66 -6.42 8.44
CA THR A 193 28.91 -6.81 9.12
C THR A 193 29.95 -7.01 8.02
N GLU A 194 30.89 -6.04 7.91
CA GLU A 194 32.19 -6.27 7.28
C GLU A 194 33.04 -7.17 8.15
#